data_541104f199b0b5281df878b10cb03cd5
#
_entry.id   541104f199b0b5281df878b10cb03cd5
#
_cell.length_a   1.000
_cell.length_b   1.000
_cell.length_c   1.000
_cell.angle_alpha   90.00
_cell.angle_beta   90.00
_cell.angle_gamma   90.00
#
_symmetry.space_group_name_H-M   'P 1'
#
loop_
_entity.id
_entity.type
_entity.pdbx_description
1 polymer ?
#
loop_
_entity_poly.entity_id
_entity_poly.type
_entity_poly.pdbx_seq_one_letter_code
_entity_poly.pdbx_strand_id
1 'polypeptide(L)'
;MYFNVRGGAGDITKANTSARLQDNLYLAVNSEWLEKAKIPSDRSRTSSFDGIDLNIEKNLMQDFADFAAGKKERPTVPNFKKAVELYKVAKNFDKRNADGAAPIKAYLHEI
;
A
#
# COMPACT_ATOMS: atom_id res chain seq x y z
N MET A 1 13.47 2.04 13.51
CA MET A 1 12.98 1.46 14.77
C MET A 1 11.57 0.95 14.54
N TYR A 2 11.36 -0.35 14.57
CA TYR A 2 10.08 -0.96 14.23
C TYR A 2 9.29 -1.18 15.52
N PHE A 3 8.11 -0.58 15.62
CA PHE A 3 7.20 -0.86 16.73
C PHE A 3 6.29 -2.01 16.33
N ASN A 4 6.47 -3.15 16.99
CA ASN A 4 5.60 -4.31 16.84
C ASN A 4 4.46 -4.16 17.85
N VAL A 5 3.32 -3.63 17.41
CA VAL A 5 2.11 -3.61 18.24
C VAL A 5 1.45 -4.98 18.14
N ARG A 6 2.00 -5.98 18.84
CA ARG A 6 1.23 -7.18 19.16
C ARG A 6 0.22 -6.79 20.23
N GLY A 7 -1.06 -7.00 19.92
CA GLY A 7 -2.17 -6.70 20.80
C GLY A 7 -2.04 -7.34 22.19
N GLY A 8 -1.66 -6.52 23.10
CA GLY A 8 -1.98 -6.62 24.50
C GLY A 8 -2.64 -5.30 24.82
N ALA A 9 -3.84 -5.33 25.35
CA ALA A 9 -4.65 -4.16 25.66
C ALA A 9 -4.05 -3.33 26.80
N GLY A 10 -2.82 -2.88 26.64
CA GLY A 10 -2.28 -1.75 27.34
C GLY A 10 -2.59 -0.53 26.50
N ASP A 11 -3.37 0.35 26.99
CA ASP A 11 -3.79 1.60 26.34
C ASP A 11 -2.57 2.52 26.10
N ILE A 12 -1.76 2.17 25.06
CA ILE A 12 -0.69 3.05 24.56
C ILE A 12 -1.25 4.22 23.74
N THR A 13 -2.57 4.29 23.60
CA THR A 13 -3.26 5.36 22.85
C THR A 13 -3.30 6.68 23.61
N LYS A 14 -2.98 6.70 24.90
CA LYS A 14 -2.68 7.95 25.60
C LYS A 14 -1.19 8.24 25.46
N ALA A 15 -0.79 8.63 24.24
CA ALA A 15 0.48 9.28 24.06
C ALA A 15 0.55 10.41 25.09
N ASN A 16 1.54 10.35 25.97
CA ASN A 16 1.71 11.35 26.99
C ASN A 16 2.25 12.62 26.32
N THR A 17 1.32 13.45 25.82
CA THR A 17 1.61 14.71 25.14
C THR A 17 2.37 15.71 26.01
N SER A 18 2.54 15.37 27.30
CA SER A 18 3.31 16.15 28.27
C SER A 18 4.73 15.64 28.49
N ALA A 19 5.22 14.65 27.72
CA ALA A 19 6.58 14.15 27.89
C ALA A 19 7.60 15.26 27.55
N ARG A 20 8.49 15.56 28.49
CA ARG A 20 9.57 16.52 28.25
C ARG A 20 10.68 15.86 27.44
N LEU A 21 11.35 16.64 26.57
CA LEU A 21 12.43 16.15 25.70
C LEU A 21 13.53 15.41 26.49
N GLN A 22 13.87 15.90 27.68
CA GLN A 22 14.90 15.31 28.52
C GLN A 22 14.47 14.00 29.20
N ASP A 23 13.16 13.76 29.39
CA ASP A 23 12.65 12.57 30.05
C ASP A 23 12.40 11.43 29.06
N ASN A 24 11.82 11.75 27.93
CA ASN A 24 11.54 10.79 26.87
C ASN A 24 11.46 11.48 25.50
N LEU A 25 12.60 11.61 24.85
CA LEU A 25 12.72 12.24 23.53
C LEU A 25 11.81 11.59 22.48
N TYR A 26 11.68 10.26 22.50
CA TYR A 26 10.86 9.55 21.54
C TYR A 26 9.38 9.95 21.64
N LEU A 27 8.83 9.91 22.82
CA LEU A 27 7.44 10.33 23.05
C LEU A 27 7.24 11.81 22.80
N ALA A 28 8.17 12.66 23.26
CA ALA A 28 8.06 14.10 23.07
C ALA A 28 8.02 14.51 21.58
N VAL A 29 8.74 13.78 20.72
CA VAL A 29 8.80 14.07 19.28
C VAL A 29 7.69 13.37 18.49
N ASN A 30 7.29 12.16 18.89
CA ASN A 30 6.41 11.32 18.07
C ASN A 30 4.97 11.21 18.60
N SER A 31 4.62 11.83 19.74
CA SER A 31 3.29 11.67 20.34
C SER A 31 2.15 11.99 19.37
N GLU A 32 2.23 13.10 18.67
CA GLU A 32 1.18 13.53 17.75
C GLU A 32 0.99 12.53 16.59
N TRP A 33 2.09 11.97 16.09
CA TRP A 33 2.02 10.93 15.07
C TRP A 33 1.44 9.63 15.62
N LEU A 34 1.86 9.22 16.82
CA LEU A 34 1.39 7.99 17.47
C LEU A 34 -0.11 8.01 17.75
N GLU A 35 -0.66 9.16 18.14
CA GLU A 35 -2.11 9.33 18.36
C GLU A 35 -2.95 9.13 17.08
N LYS A 36 -2.39 9.51 15.94
CA LYS A 36 -3.08 9.48 14.65
C LYS A 36 -2.76 8.22 13.83
N ALA A 37 -1.66 7.54 14.15
CA ALA A 37 -1.20 6.39 13.39
C ALA A 37 -2.17 5.21 13.51
N LYS A 38 -2.59 4.68 12.36
CA LYS A 38 -3.42 3.48 12.26
C LYS A 38 -2.68 2.45 11.40
N ILE A 39 -2.64 1.21 11.86
CA ILE A 39 -2.12 0.11 11.07
C ILE A 39 -3.20 -0.27 10.06
N PRO A 40 -2.91 -0.24 8.74
CA PRO A 40 -3.84 -0.73 7.73
C PRO A 40 -4.23 -2.19 7.98
N SER A 41 -5.45 -2.58 7.63
CA SER A 41 -5.98 -3.92 7.89
C SER A 41 -5.22 -5.04 7.18
N ASP A 42 -4.52 -4.72 6.10
CA ASP A 42 -3.69 -5.61 5.29
C ASP A 42 -2.21 -5.63 5.72
N ARG A 43 -1.86 -4.92 6.79
CA ARG A 43 -0.48 -4.79 7.27
C ARG A 43 -0.38 -5.12 8.76
N SER A 44 0.78 -5.59 9.19
CA SER A 44 1.06 -5.94 10.59
C SER A 44 1.75 -4.83 11.39
N ARG A 45 2.15 -3.75 10.72
CA ARG A 45 2.88 -2.64 11.31
C ARG A 45 2.63 -1.34 10.54
N THR A 46 3.03 -0.23 11.14
CA THR A 46 3.11 1.07 10.48
C THR A 46 4.32 1.85 10.98
N SER A 47 4.90 2.63 10.10
CA SER A 47 6.01 3.54 10.38
C SER A 47 5.93 4.73 9.41
N SER A 48 6.78 5.73 9.61
CA SER A 48 6.89 6.84 8.65
C SER A 48 7.32 6.37 7.25
N PHE A 49 8.19 5.36 7.16
CA PHE A 49 8.59 4.76 5.88
C PHE A 49 7.43 4.01 5.22
N ASP A 50 6.65 3.25 5.97
CA ASP A 50 5.45 2.58 5.44
C ASP A 50 4.43 3.60 4.90
N GLY A 51 4.34 4.78 5.52
CA GLY A 51 3.53 5.89 5.02
C GLY A 51 4.02 6.43 3.67
N ILE A 52 5.33 6.55 3.47
CA ILE A 52 5.93 6.95 2.20
C ILE A 52 5.63 5.91 1.13
N ASP A 53 5.85 4.63 1.42
CA ASP A 53 5.59 3.53 0.49
C ASP A 53 4.12 3.50 0.05
N LEU A 54 3.18 3.64 0.98
CA LEU A 54 1.76 3.73 0.67
C LEU A 54 1.40 4.90 -0.24
N ASN A 55 2.07 6.05 -0.05
CA ASN A 55 1.86 7.20 -0.92
C ASN A 55 2.42 6.96 -2.33
N ILE A 56 3.58 6.31 -2.43
CA ILE A 56 4.16 5.92 -3.72
C ILE A 56 3.24 4.94 -4.44
N GLU A 57 2.75 3.90 -3.76
CA GLU A 57 1.81 2.94 -4.32
C GLU A 57 0.55 3.62 -4.87
N LYS A 58 -0.05 4.53 -4.09
CA LYS A 58 -1.24 5.30 -4.51
C LYS A 58 -0.96 6.17 -5.73
N ASN A 59 0.17 6.85 -5.75
CA ASN A 59 0.56 7.69 -6.88
C ASN A 59 0.79 6.85 -8.15
N LEU A 60 1.48 5.71 -8.02
CA LEU A 60 1.68 4.79 -9.14
C LEU A 60 0.35 4.24 -9.67
N MET A 61 -0.55 3.84 -8.79
CA MET A 61 -1.88 3.36 -9.18
C MET A 61 -2.66 4.44 -9.94
N GLN A 62 -2.62 5.69 -9.46
CA GLN A 62 -3.26 6.82 -10.12
C GLN A 62 -2.62 7.12 -11.47
N ASP A 63 -1.29 7.13 -11.54
CA ASP A 63 -0.56 7.36 -12.79
C ASP A 63 -0.87 6.31 -13.85
N PHE A 64 -0.85 5.03 -13.48
CA PHE A 64 -1.22 3.96 -14.41
C PHE A 64 -2.68 4.04 -14.85
N ALA A 65 -3.59 4.45 -13.98
CA ALA A 65 -4.97 4.69 -14.34
C ALA A 65 -5.10 5.84 -15.36
N ASP A 66 -4.36 6.92 -15.16
CA ASP A 66 -4.36 8.08 -16.06
C ASP A 66 -3.72 7.75 -17.41
N PHE A 67 -2.64 6.97 -17.44
CA PHE A 67 -2.04 6.46 -18.68
C PHE A 67 -2.99 5.50 -19.43
N ALA A 68 -3.67 4.64 -18.71
CA ALA A 68 -4.64 3.72 -19.31
C ALA A 68 -5.85 4.45 -19.91
N ALA A 69 -6.28 5.54 -19.25
CA ALA A 69 -7.36 6.40 -19.71
C ALA A 69 -6.94 7.41 -20.79
N GLY A 70 -5.64 7.52 -21.11
CA GLY A 70 -5.12 8.50 -22.07
C GLY A 70 -5.10 9.94 -21.57
N LYS A 71 -5.22 10.16 -20.28
CA LYS A 71 -5.18 11.50 -19.66
C LYS A 71 -3.76 12.07 -19.56
N LYS A 72 -2.78 11.18 -19.50
CA LYS A 72 -1.34 11.54 -19.47
C LYS A 72 -0.65 11.05 -20.73
N GLU A 73 0.26 11.84 -21.25
CA GLU A 73 1.13 11.43 -22.34
C GLU A 73 2.04 10.27 -21.87
N ARG A 74 2.09 9.23 -22.71
CA ARG A 74 2.84 8.02 -22.38
C ARG A 74 4.34 8.24 -22.62
N PRO A 75 5.20 7.89 -21.67
CA PRO A 75 6.63 7.88 -21.92
C PRO A 75 7.01 6.97 -23.10
N THR A 76 7.97 7.40 -23.89
CA THR A 76 8.51 6.65 -25.06
C THR A 76 9.51 5.58 -24.64
N VAL A 77 9.41 5.08 -23.41
CA VAL A 77 10.31 4.05 -22.87
C VAL A 77 9.92 2.68 -23.45
N PRO A 78 10.90 1.85 -23.85
CA PRO A 78 10.64 0.49 -24.27
C PRO A 78 9.80 -0.29 -23.25
N ASN A 79 8.83 -1.04 -23.73
CA ASN A 79 7.93 -1.84 -22.90
C ASN A 79 6.90 -1.08 -22.03
N PHE A 80 6.93 0.26 -21.96
CA PHE A 80 5.93 1.00 -21.18
C PHE A 80 4.49 0.71 -21.67
N LYS A 81 4.31 0.64 -22.99
CA LYS A 81 3.03 0.26 -23.57
C LYS A 81 2.56 -1.11 -23.07
N LYS A 82 3.48 -2.09 -23.01
CA LYS A 82 3.15 -3.44 -22.50
C LYS A 82 2.74 -3.40 -21.01
N ALA A 83 3.40 -2.58 -20.20
CA ALA A 83 3.05 -2.41 -18.80
C ALA A 83 1.65 -1.82 -18.62
N VAL A 84 1.27 -0.82 -19.43
CA VAL A 84 -0.09 -0.24 -19.40
C VAL A 84 -1.14 -1.26 -19.86
N GLU A 85 -0.86 -2.06 -20.89
CA GLU A 85 -1.78 -3.11 -21.35
C GLU A 85 -1.93 -4.21 -20.29
N LEU A 86 -0.83 -4.63 -19.64
CA LEU A 86 -0.88 -5.57 -18.51
C LEU A 86 -1.74 -5.02 -17.37
N TYR A 87 -1.58 -3.74 -17.02
CA TYR A 87 -2.40 -3.10 -16.01
C TYR A 87 -3.89 -3.13 -16.37
N LYS A 88 -4.26 -2.85 -17.62
CA LYS A 88 -5.64 -2.92 -18.08
C LYS A 88 -6.23 -4.33 -17.95
N VAL A 89 -5.45 -5.34 -18.32
CA VAL A 89 -5.86 -6.74 -18.19
C VAL A 89 -6.03 -7.12 -16.72
N ALA A 90 -5.08 -6.77 -15.87
CA ALA A 90 -5.13 -7.06 -14.44
C ALA A 90 -6.32 -6.39 -13.74
N LYS A 91 -6.71 -5.18 -14.18
CA LYS A 91 -7.82 -4.41 -13.60
C LYS A 91 -9.19 -4.84 -14.13
N ASN A 92 -9.26 -5.64 -15.19
CA ASN A 92 -10.53 -6.10 -15.76
C ASN A 92 -11.12 -7.23 -14.91
N PHE A 93 -11.71 -6.86 -13.78
CA PHE A 93 -12.31 -7.81 -12.84
C PHE A 93 -13.53 -8.53 -13.42
N ASP A 94 -14.31 -7.86 -14.26
CA ASP A 94 -15.50 -8.45 -14.89
C ASP A 94 -15.11 -9.64 -15.76
N LYS A 95 -14.08 -9.45 -16.60
CA LYS A 95 -13.55 -10.54 -17.41
C LYS A 95 -12.93 -11.65 -16.55
N ARG A 96 -12.14 -11.30 -15.54
CA ARG A 96 -11.53 -12.27 -14.62
C ARG A 96 -12.57 -13.11 -13.90
N ASN A 97 -13.65 -12.49 -13.46
CA ASN A 97 -14.74 -13.19 -12.76
C ASN A 97 -15.53 -14.09 -13.73
N ALA A 98 -15.74 -13.64 -14.98
CA ALA A 98 -16.41 -14.44 -15.99
C ALA A 98 -15.56 -15.65 -16.45
N ASP A 99 -14.27 -15.44 -16.65
CA ASP A 99 -13.35 -16.49 -17.09
C ASP A 99 -13.07 -17.51 -15.99
N GLY A 100 -13.01 -17.07 -14.72
CA GLY A 100 -12.72 -17.93 -13.56
C GLY A 100 -11.44 -18.75 -13.76
N ALA A 101 -11.54 -20.06 -13.62
CA ALA A 101 -10.42 -20.97 -13.82
C ALA A 101 -10.29 -21.48 -15.26
N ALA A 102 -11.15 -21.08 -16.19
CA ALA A 102 -11.13 -21.59 -17.56
C ALA A 102 -9.78 -21.45 -18.29
N PRO A 103 -9.05 -20.30 -18.17
CA PRO A 103 -7.79 -20.13 -18.88
C PRO A 103 -6.68 -21.08 -18.45
N ILE A 104 -6.71 -21.59 -17.21
CA ILE A 104 -5.66 -22.49 -16.69
C ILE A 104 -6.00 -23.97 -16.85
N LYS A 105 -7.23 -24.32 -17.26
CA LYS A 105 -7.66 -25.73 -17.39
C LYS A 105 -6.79 -26.52 -18.34
N ALA A 106 -6.37 -25.93 -19.47
CA ALA A 106 -5.50 -26.61 -20.43
C ALA A 106 -4.17 -27.02 -19.80
N TYR A 107 -3.58 -26.17 -18.96
CA TYR A 107 -2.31 -26.44 -18.28
C TYR A 107 -2.46 -27.47 -17.16
N LEU A 108 -3.63 -27.53 -16.51
CA LEU A 108 -3.90 -28.52 -15.44
C LEU A 108 -4.06 -29.93 -15.96
N HIS A 109 -4.35 -30.11 -17.25
CA HIS A 109 -4.45 -31.44 -17.88
C HIS A 109 -3.09 -32.02 -18.29
N GLU A 110 -2.03 -31.22 -18.29
CA GLU A 110 -0.67 -31.66 -18.62
C GLU A 110 0.14 -32.12 -17.40
N ILE A 111 -0.43 -31.97 -16.20
CA ILE A 111 0.17 -32.39 -14.93
C ILE A 111 -0.51 -33.69 -14.46
#